data_7a2c7ca08c15a814e5b5054f3e31df6a
#
_entry.id   7a2c7ca08c15a814e5b5054f3e31df6a
#
_cell.length_a   1.000
_cell.length_b   1.000
_cell.length_c   1.000
_cell.angle_alpha   90.00
_cell.angle_beta   90.00
_cell.angle_gamma   90.00
#
_symmetry.space_group_name_H-M   'P 1'
#
loop_
_entity.id
_entity.type
_entity.pdbx_description
1 polymer ?
#
loop_
_entity_poly.entity_id
_entity_poly.type
_entity_poly.pdbx_seq_one_letter_code
_entity_poly.pdbx_strand_id
1 'polypeptide(L)'
;MEASNMPEPLEKPCHSKSGGEEGIQAAPVGASEKRFNRALYVGRFQPFHLGHLEAVKHILRNAEEIIIVVGSAQESHTLDNPFTAGERAYMIRIALNEAGIDPAKYYIIPVIDLDVHGIWVSHVCSYVPKFDVVYSNEPLTRRLFIESGFKVESIPFFKRNVCSATEIRRRMLANANWEELLPKSVVNFIKEIKGIERLKDLAKTDKVQD
;
A
#
# COMPACT_ATOMS: atom_id res chain seq x y z
N MET A 1 5.73 -52.34 43.09
CA MET A 1 6.62 -53.34 42.48
C MET A 1 6.35 -53.19 40.97
N GLU A 2 7.16 -52.70 40.22
CA GLU A 2 8.53 -52.85 39.80
C GLU A 2 9.14 -51.58 39.28
N ALA A 3 10.37 -51.49 39.50
CA ALA A 3 11.31 -50.43 39.33
C ALA A 3 11.83 -50.30 37.88
N SER A 4 12.19 -49.09 37.52
CA SER A 4 13.50 -48.74 36.95
C SER A 4 13.94 -49.40 35.64
N ASN A 5 14.16 -48.56 34.60
CA ASN A 5 15.45 -48.60 33.89
C ASN A 5 15.63 -47.37 33.02
N MET A 6 16.55 -46.51 33.42
CA MET A 6 17.22 -45.53 32.55
C MET A 6 18.51 -46.21 32.02
N PRO A 7 18.94 -45.97 30.81
CA PRO A 7 20.33 -46.17 30.40
C PRO A 7 21.13 -44.87 30.40
N GLU A 8 22.37 -45.00 30.88
CA GLU A 8 23.43 -44.01 30.99
C GLU A 8 24.03 -43.55 29.65
N PRO A 9 24.84 -42.45 29.68
CA PRO A 9 25.36 -41.80 28.49
C PRO A 9 26.66 -42.45 27.98
N LEU A 10 26.83 -42.54 26.67
CA LEU A 10 28.05 -43.00 26.02
C LEU A 10 28.98 -41.83 25.64
N GLU A 11 30.23 -42.02 26.00
CA GLU A 11 31.40 -41.15 25.88
C GLU A 11 31.84 -40.86 24.44
N LYS A 12 32.54 -39.71 24.31
CA LYS A 12 33.30 -39.31 23.11
C LYS A 12 34.56 -40.15 22.90
N PRO A 13 35.07 -40.19 21.67
CA PRO A 13 36.50 -39.98 21.47
C PRO A 13 36.84 -38.84 20.49
N CYS A 14 37.87 -38.13 20.91
CA CYS A 14 38.61 -37.12 20.20
C CYS A 14 39.65 -37.82 19.26
N HIS A 15 39.85 -37.27 18.02
CA HIS A 15 41.17 -37.10 17.35
C HIS A 15 40.95 -36.49 15.95
N SER A 16 41.41 -35.36 15.74
CA SER A 16 42.67 -34.73 15.23
C SER A 16 42.81 -34.69 13.69
N LYS A 17 42.85 -33.44 13.18
CA LYS A 17 43.65 -32.84 12.13
C LYS A 17 43.65 -33.40 10.72
N SER A 18 43.24 -32.58 9.75
CA SER A 18 44.17 -32.01 8.73
C SER A 18 43.45 -30.98 7.88
N GLY A 19 44.14 -29.92 7.49
CA GLY A 19 43.68 -28.73 6.85
C GLY A 19 43.27 -28.92 5.40
N GLY A 20 42.37 -28.02 5.00
CA GLY A 20 42.02 -27.71 3.65
C GLY A 20 41.52 -26.29 3.68
N GLU A 21 42.29 -25.36 3.13
CA GLU A 21 41.87 -23.99 2.86
C GLU A 21 40.79 -24.04 1.77
N GLU A 22 39.52 -24.08 2.14
CA GLU A 22 38.45 -23.76 1.20
C GLU A 22 38.12 -22.28 1.31
N GLY A 23 38.36 -21.59 0.19
CA GLY A 23 38.12 -20.18 0.04
C GLY A 23 36.70 -19.79 0.41
N ILE A 24 36.58 -18.96 1.43
CA ILE A 24 35.35 -18.28 1.80
C ILE A 24 35.01 -17.36 0.64
N GLN A 25 34.14 -17.78 -0.25
CA GLN A 25 33.49 -16.85 -1.17
C GLN A 25 32.61 -15.94 -0.33
N ALA A 26 33.03 -14.67 -0.25
CA ALA A 26 32.21 -13.61 0.37
C ALA A 26 30.85 -13.54 -0.33
N ALA A 27 29.79 -13.79 0.42
CA ALA A 27 28.44 -13.53 -0.02
C ALA A 27 28.32 -12.05 -0.44
N PRO A 28 27.51 -11.70 -1.48
CA PRO A 28 27.37 -10.34 -1.93
C PRO A 28 26.82 -9.49 -0.78
N VAL A 29 27.60 -8.48 -0.39
CA VAL A 29 27.22 -7.48 0.60
C VAL A 29 26.04 -6.69 0.06
N GLY A 30 24.87 -6.75 0.74
CA GLY A 30 23.92 -5.67 0.67
C GLY A 30 22.54 -5.86 0.09
N ALA A 31 21.86 -6.96 0.31
CA ALA A 31 20.39 -6.93 0.38
C ALA A 31 20.01 -6.83 1.85
N SER A 32 19.62 -5.65 2.33
CA SER A 32 19.01 -5.48 3.65
C SER A 32 17.81 -6.44 3.70
N GLU A 33 17.85 -7.43 4.61
CA GLU A 33 16.71 -8.31 4.84
C GLU A 33 15.48 -7.46 5.11
N LYS A 34 14.43 -7.67 4.33
CA LYS A 34 13.19 -6.95 4.51
C LYS A 34 12.52 -7.39 5.80
N ARG A 35 12.04 -6.39 6.52
CA ARG A 35 11.48 -6.56 7.86
C ARG A 35 10.15 -7.33 7.90
N PHE A 36 9.42 -7.34 6.77
CA PHE A 36 8.09 -7.93 6.65
C PHE A 36 7.94 -8.69 5.33
N ASN A 37 7.16 -9.76 5.34
CA ASN A 37 6.79 -10.45 4.11
C ASN A 37 5.75 -9.62 3.33
N ARG A 38 4.66 -9.22 4.00
CA ARG A 38 3.58 -8.49 3.33
C ARG A 38 3.06 -7.32 4.15
N ALA A 39 2.96 -6.17 3.52
CA ALA A 39 2.41 -4.94 4.10
C ALA A 39 1.03 -4.62 3.52
N LEU A 40 0.15 -4.04 4.34
CA LEU A 40 -1.13 -3.48 3.92
C LEU A 40 -1.03 -1.96 3.85
N TYR A 41 -1.52 -1.37 2.77
CA TYR A 41 -1.62 0.08 2.57
C TYR A 41 -3.03 0.45 2.10
N VAL A 42 -3.77 1.18 2.92
CA VAL A 42 -5.16 1.56 2.64
C VAL A 42 -5.23 3.02 2.21
N GLY A 43 -6.00 3.30 1.17
CA GLY A 43 -6.25 4.66 0.71
C GLY A 43 -7.41 4.73 -0.29
N ARG A 44 -7.99 5.94 -0.45
CA ARG A 44 -9.03 6.19 -1.46
C ARG A 44 -8.47 6.40 -2.87
N PHE A 45 -7.26 6.98 -2.98
CA PHE A 45 -6.56 7.21 -4.25
C PHE A 45 -7.40 7.99 -5.27
N GLN A 46 -7.89 9.16 -4.90
CA GLN A 46 -8.81 10.01 -5.67
C GLN A 46 -8.19 11.36 -6.14
N PRO A 47 -7.20 11.35 -7.07
CA PRO A 47 -6.55 10.25 -7.76
C PRO A 47 -5.30 9.69 -7.04
N PHE A 48 -4.69 8.64 -7.60
CA PHE A 48 -3.35 8.19 -7.23
C PHE A 48 -2.32 9.22 -7.67
N HIS A 49 -1.43 9.66 -6.77
CA HIS A 49 -0.49 10.76 -7.00
C HIS A 49 0.94 10.40 -6.59
N LEU A 50 1.92 11.27 -6.88
CA LEU A 50 3.33 11.04 -6.58
C LEU A 50 3.60 10.75 -5.10
N GLY A 51 2.84 11.36 -4.17
CA GLY A 51 2.95 11.05 -2.74
C GLY A 51 2.59 9.61 -2.41
N HIS A 52 1.56 9.05 -3.08
CA HIS A 52 1.20 7.64 -2.94
C HIS A 52 2.27 6.72 -3.55
N LEU A 53 2.83 7.09 -4.71
CA LEU A 53 3.90 6.33 -5.35
C LEU A 53 5.13 6.24 -4.46
N GLU A 54 5.56 7.34 -3.84
CA GLU A 54 6.70 7.34 -2.91
C GLU A 54 6.39 6.53 -1.64
N ALA A 55 5.13 6.54 -1.15
CA ALA A 55 4.70 5.68 -0.07
C ALA A 55 4.86 4.20 -0.43
N VAL A 56 4.40 3.78 -1.62
CA VAL A 56 4.57 2.40 -2.11
C VAL A 56 6.04 2.02 -2.19
N LYS A 57 6.90 2.88 -2.75
CA LYS A 57 8.34 2.64 -2.80
C LYS A 57 8.96 2.50 -1.42
N HIS A 58 8.55 3.35 -0.46
CA HIS A 58 9.00 3.26 0.92
C HIS A 58 8.59 1.93 1.56
N ILE A 59 7.35 1.51 1.40
CA ILE A 59 6.83 0.26 1.94
C ILE A 59 7.59 -0.94 1.35
N LEU A 60 7.81 -0.97 0.04
CA LEU A 60 8.53 -2.03 -0.64
C LEU A 60 10.04 -2.10 -0.31
N ARG A 61 10.61 -1.06 0.32
CA ARG A 61 11.96 -1.18 0.92
C ARG A 61 11.94 -1.99 2.22
N ASN A 62 10.80 -2.09 2.89
CA ASN A 62 10.66 -2.74 4.19
C ASN A 62 9.84 -4.04 4.14
N ALA A 63 9.10 -4.29 3.06
CA ALA A 63 8.29 -5.48 2.86
C ALA A 63 8.56 -6.10 1.49
N GLU A 64 8.40 -7.44 1.38
CA GLU A 64 8.56 -8.15 0.12
C GLU A 64 7.42 -7.83 -0.85
N GLU A 65 6.19 -7.79 -0.32
CA GLU A 65 4.98 -7.51 -1.08
C GLU A 65 4.14 -6.43 -0.40
N ILE A 66 3.30 -5.76 -1.18
CA ILE A 66 2.34 -4.78 -0.69
C ILE A 66 0.93 -5.11 -1.18
N ILE A 67 -0.05 -5.04 -0.28
CA ILE A 67 -1.46 -5.04 -0.60
C ILE A 67 -1.95 -3.60 -0.57
N ILE A 68 -2.37 -3.08 -1.70
CA ILE A 68 -2.94 -1.74 -1.84
C ILE A 68 -4.46 -1.89 -1.84
N VAL A 69 -5.09 -1.50 -0.74
CA VAL A 69 -6.55 -1.51 -0.60
C VAL A 69 -7.12 -0.20 -1.08
N VAL A 70 -7.92 -0.26 -2.15
CA VAL A 70 -8.68 0.87 -2.65
C VAL A 70 -9.97 0.96 -1.85
N GLY A 71 -9.96 1.75 -0.77
CA GLY A 71 -11.12 1.97 0.10
C GLY A 71 -12.22 2.78 -0.56
N SER A 72 -13.38 2.81 0.07
CA SER A 72 -14.59 3.45 -0.45
C SER A 72 -14.88 3.01 -1.90
N ALA A 73 -14.79 1.70 -2.16
CA ALA A 73 -14.87 1.18 -3.53
C ALA A 73 -16.24 1.43 -4.17
N GLN A 74 -17.30 1.55 -3.37
CA GLN A 74 -18.65 1.90 -3.80
C GLN A 74 -18.80 3.37 -4.22
N GLU A 75 -17.89 4.24 -3.74
CA GLU A 75 -17.98 5.67 -3.96
C GLU A 75 -17.40 6.08 -5.31
N SER A 76 -18.19 6.82 -6.08
CA SER A 76 -17.75 7.45 -7.32
C SER A 76 -18.68 8.61 -7.70
N HIS A 77 -18.28 9.42 -8.69
CA HIS A 77 -19.08 10.50 -9.26
C HIS A 77 -19.54 11.54 -8.21
N THR A 78 -18.69 11.81 -7.21
CA THR A 78 -18.83 12.92 -6.27
C THR A 78 -17.60 13.82 -6.33
N LEU A 79 -17.66 15.03 -5.77
CA LEU A 79 -16.51 15.95 -5.73
C LEU A 79 -15.32 15.36 -4.95
N ASP A 80 -15.59 14.59 -3.90
CA ASP A 80 -14.56 13.93 -3.11
C ASP A 80 -14.10 12.61 -3.68
N ASN A 81 -14.95 11.91 -4.41
CA ASN A 81 -14.68 10.63 -5.04
C ASN A 81 -15.08 10.64 -6.53
N PRO A 82 -14.38 11.39 -7.41
CA PRO A 82 -14.77 11.52 -8.82
C PRO A 82 -14.54 10.24 -9.64
N PHE A 83 -13.62 9.37 -9.21
CA PHE A 83 -13.20 8.20 -9.96
C PHE A 83 -13.76 6.90 -9.36
N THR A 84 -14.19 5.97 -10.24
CA THR A 84 -14.65 4.64 -9.84
C THR A 84 -13.51 3.80 -9.24
N ALA A 85 -13.85 2.72 -8.53
CA ALA A 85 -12.84 1.80 -7.99
C ALA A 85 -11.96 1.19 -9.08
N GLY A 86 -12.56 0.82 -10.24
CA GLY A 86 -11.83 0.30 -11.39
C GLY A 86 -10.85 1.29 -11.99
N GLU A 87 -11.26 2.56 -12.17
CA GLU A 87 -10.39 3.64 -12.65
C GLU A 87 -9.22 3.88 -11.69
N ARG A 88 -9.48 3.89 -10.38
CA ARG A 88 -8.44 4.06 -9.35
C ARG A 88 -7.45 2.89 -9.32
N ALA A 89 -7.94 1.67 -9.39
CA ALA A 89 -7.10 0.48 -9.48
C ALA A 89 -6.21 0.50 -10.74
N TYR A 90 -6.77 0.94 -11.87
CA TYR A 90 -6.01 1.10 -13.11
C TYR A 90 -4.96 2.21 -12.99
N MET A 91 -5.30 3.38 -12.43
CA MET A 91 -4.32 4.46 -12.15
C MET A 91 -3.14 3.97 -11.31
N ILE A 92 -3.42 3.19 -10.26
CA ILE A 92 -2.36 2.60 -9.43
C ILE A 92 -1.48 1.70 -10.30
N ARG A 93 -2.07 0.77 -11.04
CA ARG A 93 -1.35 -0.19 -11.87
C ARG A 93 -0.42 0.49 -12.88
N ILE A 94 -0.94 1.46 -13.67
CA ILE A 94 -0.13 2.14 -14.68
C ILE A 94 0.98 3.00 -14.05
N ALA A 95 0.75 3.61 -12.90
CA ALA A 95 1.76 4.37 -12.15
C ALA A 95 2.88 3.48 -11.63
N LEU A 96 2.55 2.29 -11.10
CA LEU A 96 3.53 1.32 -10.62
C LEU A 96 4.35 0.74 -11.77
N ASN A 97 3.71 0.45 -12.90
CA ASN A 97 4.38 0.00 -14.13
C ASN A 97 5.35 1.08 -14.67
N GLU A 98 4.92 2.35 -14.73
CA GLU A 98 5.78 3.49 -15.12
C GLU A 98 7.00 3.62 -14.22
N ALA A 99 6.84 3.33 -12.93
CA ALA A 99 7.90 3.37 -11.93
C ALA A 99 8.80 2.10 -11.92
N GLY A 100 8.56 1.12 -12.79
CA GLY A 100 9.32 -0.13 -12.87
C GLY A 100 9.12 -1.07 -11.68
N ILE A 101 7.98 -0.95 -10.98
CA ILE A 101 7.68 -1.85 -9.86
C ILE A 101 7.11 -3.16 -10.41
N ASP A 102 7.75 -4.27 -10.03
CA ASP A 102 7.37 -5.61 -10.47
C ASP A 102 5.91 -5.94 -10.08
N PRO A 103 5.05 -6.32 -11.03
CA PRO A 103 3.66 -6.73 -10.76
C PRO A 103 3.52 -7.90 -9.78
N ALA A 104 4.53 -8.74 -9.64
CA ALA A 104 4.54 -9.84 -8.68
C ALA A 104 4.64 -9.34 -7.21
N LYS A 105 5.00 -8.08 -6.98
CA LYS A 105 5.21 -7.50 -5.64
C LYS A 105 4.01 -6.76 -5.08
N TYR A 106 2.89 -6.68 -5.79
CA TYR A 106 1.74 -5.95 -5.29
C TYR A 106 0.40 -6.58 -5.66
N TYR A 107 -0.57 -6.36 -4.79
CA TYR A 107 -1.99 -6.62 -5.02
C TYR A 107 -2.74 -5.29 -5.00
N ILE A 108 -3.76 -5.13 -5.85
CA ILE A 108 -4.65 -3.97 -5.82
C ILE A 108 -6.06 -4.51 -5.61
N ILE A 109 -6.63 -4.24 -4.44
CA ILE A 109 -7.89 -4.85 -4.01
C ILE A 109 -8.88 -3.75 -3.63
N PRO A 110 -9.94 -3.52 -4.42
CA PRO A 110 -11.01 -2.63 -4.04
C PRO A 110 -11.84 -3.23 -2.90
N VAL A 111 -12.11 -2.42 -1.87
CA VAL A 111 -12.93 -2.81 -0.71
C VAL A 111 -13.96 -1.73 -0.44
N ILE A 112 -15.21 -2.12 -0.31
CA ILE A 112 -16.30 -1.21 0.06
C ILE A 112 -16.19 -0.80 1.54
N ASP A 113 -16.65 0.39 1.88
CA ASP A 113 -16.75 0.80 3.26
C ASP A 113 -18.01 0.21 3.91
N LEU A 114 -17.92 0.00 5.22
CA LEU A 114 -19.06 -0.32 6.06
C LEU A 114 -19.35 0.88 6.97
N ASP A 115 -20.61 1.16 7.25
CA ASP A 115 -21.05 2.22 8.16
C ASP A 115 -20.69 1.92 9.63
N VAL A 116 -20.25 0.69 9.93
CA VAL A 116 -19.90 0.24 11.28
C VAL A 116 -18.38 0.07 11.39
N HIS A 117 -17.71 1.06 11.97
CA HIS A 117 -16.25 1.07 12.12
C HIS A 117 -15.70 -0.12 12.93
N GLY A 118 -16.45 -0.61 13.94
CA GLY A 118 -16.01 -1.71 14.81
C GLY A 118 -15.77 -3.05 14.10
N ILE A 119 -16.36 -3.27 12.92
CA ILE A 119 -16.17 -4.49 12.13
C ILE A 119 -15.35 -4.22 10.84
N TRP A 120 -14.96 -2.97 10.59
CA TRP A 120 -14.32 -2.58 9.34
C TRP A 120 -12.98 -3.30 9.11
N VAL A 121 -12.16 -3.48 10.15
CA VAL A 121 -10.87 -4.21 10.02
C VAL A 121 -11.11 -5.68 9.65
N SER A 122 -12.06 -6.36 10.31
CA SER A 122 -12.42 -7.74 9.96
C SER A 122 -12.95 -7.86 8.54
N HIS A 123 -13.72 -6.86 8.10
CA HIS A 123 -14.19 -6.75 6.72
C HIS A 123 -13.02 -6.63 5.74
N VAL A 124 -12.07 -5.71 5.96
CA VAL A 124 -10.88 -5.60 5.11
C VAL A 124 -10.11 -6.93 5.09
N CYS A 125 -9.90 -7.56 6.25
CA CYS A 125 -9.20 -8.85 6.35
C CYS A 125 -9.88 -9.98 5.56
N SER A 126 -11.19 -9.92 5.34
CA SER A 126 -11.90 -10.93 4.53
C SER A 126 -11.66 -10.80 3.02
N TYR A 127 -11.15 -9.65 2.55
CA TYR A 127 -10.86 -9.38 1.13
C TYR A 127 -9.40 -9.58 0.76
N VAL A 128 -8.49 -9.57 1.74
CA VAL A 128 -7.05 -9.50 1.46
C VAL A 128 -6.31 -10.73 1.94
N PRO A 129 -5.18 -11.10 1.30
CA PRO A 129 -4.27 -12.10 1.83
C PRO A 129 -3.72 -11.69 3.21
N LYS A 130 -3.24 -12.67 3.99
CA LYS A 130 -2.58 -12.40 5.28
C LYS A 130 -1.42 -11.42 5.11
N PHE A 131 -1.29 -10.47 6.05
CA PHE A 131 -0.24 -9.45 6.08
C PHE A 131 0.35 -9.31 7.50
N ASP A 132 1.53 -8.70 7.60
CA ASP A 132 2.30 -8.61 8.86
C ASP A 132 2.23 -7.20 9.48
N VAL A 133 1.99 -6.18 8.65
CA VAL A 133 2.05 -4.78 9.05
C VAL A 133 1.11 -3.92 8.22
N VAL A 134 0.55 -2.89 8.83
CA VAL A 134 -0.24 -1.86 8.16
C VAL A 134 0.54 -0.57 8.09
N TYR A 135 0.57 0.07 6.93
CA TYR A 135 1.11 1.41 6.75
C TYR A 135 -0.01 2.41 6.54
N SER A 136 -0.12 3.36 7.45
CA SER A 136 -1.11 4.45 7.36
C SER A 136 -0.67 5.66 8.17
N ASN A 137 -1.02 6.86 7.67
CA ASN A 137 -0.94 8.13 8.42
C ASN A 137 -2.33 8.68 8.76
N GLU A 138 -3.39 8.00 8.32
CA GLU A 138 -4.77 8.42 8.59
C GLU A 138 -5.16 8.00 10.02
N PRO A 139 -5.59 8.93 10.89
CA PRO A 139 -5.77 8.66 12.32
C PRO A 139 -6.80 7.56 12.62
N LEU A 140 -7.95 7.55 11.92
CA LEU A 140 -8.99 6.56 12.13
C LEU A 140 -8.53 5.16 11.72
N THR A 141 -7.97 5.02 10.51
CA THR A 141 -7.41 3.76 10.02
C THR A 141 -6.37 3.20 11.00
N ARG A 142 -5.43 4.05 11.45
CA ARG A 142 -4.43 3.65 12.45
C ARG A 142 -5.08 3.12 13.73
N ARG A 143 -6.05 3.86 14.26
CA ARG A 143 -6.73 3.51 15.50
C ARG A 143 -7.43 2.16 15.42
N LEU A 144 -8.19 1.95 14.36
CA LEU A 144 -8.95 0.71 14.15
C LEU A 144 -8.04 -0.52 14.03
N PHE A 145 -6.93 -0.43 13.28
CA PHE A 145 -5.98 -1.53 13.15
C PHE A 145 -5.21 -1.80 14.45
N ILE A 146 -4.80 -0.76 15.19
CA ILE A 146 -4.14 -0.92 16.50
C ILE A 146 -5.08 -1.62 17.49
N GLU A 147 -6.34 -1.20 17.59
CA GLU A 147 -7.35 -1.83 18.46
C GLU A 147 -7.65 -3.27 18.09
N SER A 148 -7.49 -3.60 16.81
CA SER A 148 -7.62 -4.97 16.30
C SER A 148 -6.34 -5.81 16.45
N GLY A 149 -5.30 -5.29 17.13
CA GLY A 149 -4.06 -6.02 17.44
C GLY A 149 -3.03 -6.04 16.32
N PHE A 150 -3.20 -5.26 15.25
CA PHE A 150 -2.23 -5.20 14.17
C PHE A 150 -1.09 -4.22 14.45
N LYS A 151 0.09 -4.54 13.94
CA LYS A 151 1.21 -3.62 13.89
C LYS A 151 0.95 -2.53 12.87
N VAL A 152 1.11 -1.26 13.26
CA VAL A 152 0.87 -0.10 12.39
C VAL A 152 2.11 0.78 12.36
N GLU A 153 2.67 0.97 11.17
CA GLU A 153 3.82 1.83 10.91
C GLU A 153 3.37 3.13 10.23
N SER A 154 4.17 4.17 10.39
CA SER A 154 3.95 5.46 9.73
C SER A 154 4.64 5.51 8.38
N ILE A 155 4.10 6.31 7.47
CA ILE A 155 4.70 6.60 6.17
C ILE A 155 5.37 7.97 6.26
N PRO A 156 6.65 8.13 5.86
CA PRO A 156 7.27 9.45 5.77
C PRO A 156 6.45 10.40 4.89
N PHE A 157 6.35 11.66 5.28
CA PHE A 157 5.62 12.65 4.50
C PHE A 157 6.42 13.11 3.29
N PHE A 158 5.99 12.71 2.11
CA PHE A 158 6.56 13.15 0.83
C PHE A 158 5.79 14.37 0.33
N LYS A 159 6.32 15.60 0.53
CA LYS A 159 5.74 16.88 0.05
C LYS A 159 4.22 17.04 0.33
N ARG A 160 3.76 16.64 1.52
CA ARG A 160 2.32 16.59 1.87
C ARG A 160 1.60 17.94 1.70
N ASN A 161 2.30 19.05 1.87
CA ASN A 161 1.72 20.39 1.73
C ASN A 161 1.25 20.70 0.30
N VAL A 162 1.72 19.96 -0.71
CA VAL A 162 1.40 20.17 -2.12
C VAL A 162 0.76 18.92 -2.73
N CYS A 163 1.15 17.72 -2.29
CA CYS A 163 0.78 16.45 -2.89
C CYS A 163 -0.36 15.79 -2.09
N SER A 164 -1.59 16.32 -2.19
CA SER A 164 -2.79 15.67 -1.64
C SER A 164 -3.87 15.57 -2.71
N ALA A 165 -4.69 14.50 -2.64
CA ALA A 165 -5.78 14.30 -3.60
C ALA A 165 -6.78 15.48 -3.60
N THR A 166 -7.05 16.08 -2.44
CA THR A 166 -7.91 17.27 -2.31
C THR A 166 -7.33 18.48 -3.04
N GLU A 167 -6.03 18.76 -2.87
CA GLU A 167 -5.36 19.87 -3.57
C GLU A 167 -5.32 19.63 -5.07
N ILE A 168 -5.07 18.37 -5.49
CA ILE A 168 -5.09 18.02 -6.92
C ILE A 168 -6.47 18.27 -7.53
N ARG A 169 -7.54 17.81 -6.89
CA ARG A 169 -8.92 18.06 -7.38
C ARG A 169 -9.26 19.54 -7.42
N ARG A 170 -8.84 20.30 -6.41
CA ARG A 170 -8.99 21.77 -6.39
C ARG A 170 -8.28 22.44 -7.58
N ARG A 171 -7.05 22.02 -7.89
CA ARG A 171 -6.31 22.52 -9.06
C ARG A 171 -6.97 22.13 -10.38
N MET A 172 -7.49 20.91 -10.51
CA MET A 172 -8.24 20.46 -11.69
C MET A 172 -9.46 21.36 -11.95
N LEU A 173 -10.24 21.68 -10.91
CA LEU A 173 -11.39 22.58 -11.00
C LEU A 173 -10.99 24.00 -11.39
N ALA A 174 -9.89 24.49 -10.85
CA ALA A 174 -9.37 25.85 -11.11
C ALA A 174 -8.57 25.98 -12.42
N ASN A 175 -8.45 24.93 -13.24
CA ASN A 175 -7.54 24.87 -14.40
C ASN A 175 -6.08 25.25 -14.06
N ALA A 176 -5.66 25.00 -12.82
CA ALA A 176 -4.29 25.24 -12.38
C ALA A 176 -3.39 24.03 -12.68
N ASN A 177 -2.07 24.17 -12.48
CA ASN A 177 -1.13 23.08 -12.71
C ASN A 177 -1.30 21.95 -11.68
N TRP A 178 -1.98 20.89 -12.07
CA TRP A 178 -2.19 19.66 -11.29
C TRP A 178 -1.35 18.50 -11.81
N GLU A 179 -0.91 18.54 -13.07
CA GLU A 179 -0.23 17.44 -13.76
C GLU A 179 1.11 17.11 -13.11
N GLU A 180 1.83 18.11 -12.62
CA GLU A 180 3.12 17.95 -11.93
C GLU A 180 3.07 17.10 -10.64
N LEU A 181 1.86 16.88 -10.11
CA LEU A 181 1.63 16.16 -8.86
C LEU A 181 1.33 14.67 -9.08
N LEU A 182 1.18 14.25 -10.34
CA LEU A 182 0.82 12.88 -10.70
C LEU A 182 1.89 12.21 -11.57
N PRO A 183 1.96 10.86 -11.56
CA PRO A 183 2.68 10.12 -12.60
C PRO A 183 2.12 10.45 -13.99
N LYS A 184 2.98 10.50 -15.00
CA LYS A 184 2.59 10.90 -16.36
C LYS A 184 1.51 9.98 -16.95
N SER A 185 1.60 8.67 -16.69
CA SER A 185 0.60 7.70 -17.10
C SER A 185 -0.79 8.02 -16.52
N VAL A 186 -0.85 8.41 -15.25
CA VAL A 186 -2.10 8.79 -14.57
C VAL A 186 -2.67 10.07 -15.17
N VAL A 187 -1.84 11.05 -15.47
CA VAL A 187 -2.26 12.30 -16.17
C VAL A 187 -2.92 11.97 -17.49
N ASN A 188 -2.26 11.13 -18.31
CA ASN A 188 -2.78 10.75 -19.62
C ASN A 188 -4.12 10.01 -19.49
N PHE A 189 -4.23 9.07 -18.57
CA PHE A 189 -5.45 8.33 -18.33
C PHE A 189 -6.62 9.22 -17.87
N ILE A 190 -6.38 10.15 -16.95
CA ILE A 190 -7.41 11.11 -16.50
C ILE A 190 -7.93 11.95 -17.67
N LYS A 191 -7.06 12.37 -18.60
CA LYS A 191 -7.44 13.07 -19.83
C LYS A 191 -8.27 12.19 -20.77
N GLU A 192 -7.83 10.93 -20.95
CA GLU A 192 -8.50 9.94 -21.81
C GLU A 192 -9.96 9.70 -21.37
N ILE A 193 -10.18 9.50 -20.06
CA ILE A 193 -11.52 9.25 -19.50
C ILE A 193 -12.34 10.53 -19.29
N LYS A 194 -11.84 11.71 -19.72
CA LYS A 194 -12.47 13.01 -19.49
C LYS A 194 -12.75 13.30 -18.00
N GLY A 195 -11.81 12.89 -17.12
CA GLY A 195 -11.97 12.98 -15.67
C GLY A 195 -12.07 14.41 -15.16
N ILE A 196 -11.49 15.40 -15.86
CA ILE A 196 -11.57 16.82 -15.50
C ILE A 196 -12.96 17.38 -15.83
N GLU A 197 -13.48 17.05 -17.00
CA GLU A 197 -14.83 17.41 -17.43
C GLU A 197 -15.86 16.85 -16.45
N ARG A 198 -15.74 15.55 -16.11
CA ARG A 198 -16.57 14.92 -15.08
C ARG A 198 -16.54 15.69 -13.76
N LEU A 199 -15.34 16.04 -13.26
CA LEU A 199 -15.20 16.76 -12.00
C LEU A 199 -15.85 18.14 -12.07
N LYS A 200 -15.73 18.85 -13.20
CA LYS A 200 -16.37 20.15 -13.42
C LYS A 200 -17.88 20.03 -13.51
N ASP A 201 -18.40 19.00 -14.15
CA ASP A 201 -19.84 18.77 -14.23
C ASP A 201 -20.43 18.49 -12.83
N LEU A 202 -19.73 17.70 -12.01
CA LEU A 202 -20.12 17.45 -10.62
C LEU A 202 -20.06 18.73 -9.73
N ALA A 203 -19.25 19.70 -10.11
CA ALA A 203 -19.16 20.98 -9.39
C ALA A 203 -20.23 21.99 -9.78
N LYS A 204 -20.99 21.75 -10.85
CA LYS A 204 -22.12 22.58 -11.22
C LYS A 204 -23.24 22.34 -10.22
N THR A 205 -23.61 23.37 -9.47
CA THR A 205 -24.85 23.34 -8.69
C THR A 205 -26.03 23.49 -9.64
N ASP A 206 -27.13 22.74 -9.41
CA ASP A 206 -28.43 23.00 -10.04
C ASP A 206 -28.93 24.41 -9.63
N LYS A 207 -28.29 25.43 -10.18
CA LYS A 207 -28.89 26.76 -10.17
C LYS A 207 -29.91 26.77 -11.30
N VAL A 208 -31.16 26.66 -10.96
CA VAL A 208 -32.25 27.10 -11.82
C VAL A 208 -31.88 28.49 -12.23
N GLN A 209 -31.57 28.69 -13.51
CA GLN A 209 -31.45 30.04 -14.08
C GLN A 209 -32.88 30.57 -14.18
N ASP A 210 -33.23 31.47 -13.26
CA ASP A 210 -34.44 32.30 -13.36
C ASP A 210 -34.36 33.23 -14.57
#